data_2ce84d8081c1af02093b11d555b2699c
#
_entry.id   2ce84d8081c1af02093b11d555b2699c
#
_cell.length_a   1.000
_cell.length_b   1.000
_cell.length_c   1.000
_cell.angle_alpha   90.00
_cell.angle_beta   90.00
_cell.angle_gamma   90.00
#
_symmetry.space_group_name_H-M   'P 1'
#
loop_
_entity.id
_entity.type
_entity.pdbx_description
1 polymer ?
#
loop_
_entity_poly.entity_id
_entity_poly.type
_entity_poly.pdbx_seq_one_letter_code
_entity_poly.pdbx_strand_id
1 'polypeptide(L)'
;MPSNMIRKLTIGNKSFSLNALIANPDAYLPLMQPLVSASVFERKASETSDQYFTRLFNLLYSKQNRRSNIGNTATRAPRTSIPLDENCTAILSALGIDVVKKCPKRSSIIFKSSGNSYKMNNEEIIKLAEAVKHDMKFKVSRKLLNSDVSFGVELEFIGIDQINAFADAMNKAVGADRFVICGCYHKNTGKTWELGCDCSVQPRGSQRGCDMTGYELTSPIFNLGSKKDLHELETVCNLVKTHFSGVTNSTCGTHIHMSFPVEKASDALIEHFVRSYSKSEASLFDKLVPPERRENKARYARAASINDMQNRYCKINVTKVKRNSDNMHLEFRQLDGTLEYDKIISWVKLQKLFCEMSLDSFHREATDADKPIQIELDDVIVTHKLGIESIEPLMKMSRLVA
;
A
#
# COMPACT_ATOMS: atom_id res chain seq x y z
N MET A 1 -13.12 34.06 37.28
CA MET A 1 -11.89 33.72 36.58
C MET A 1 -11.56 32.28 36.92
N PRO A 2 -11.49 31.32 36.00
CA PRO A 2 -11.12 29.96 36.35
C PRO A 2 -9.64 29.94 36.72
N SER A 3 -9.36 29.40 37.90
CA SER A 3 -8.02 29.19 38.45
C SER A 3 -7.16 28.43 37.44
N ASN A 4 -6.02 29.00 37.05
CA ASN A 4 -4.99 28.34 36.24
C ASN A 4 -4.46 27.10 37.02
N MET A 5 -5.11 25.95 36.85
CA MET A 5 -4.57 24.69 37.38
C MET A 5 -3.27 24.40 36.60
N ILE A 6 -2.14 24.54 37.29
CA ILE A 6 -0.82 24.16 36.74
C ILE A 6 -0.85 22.66 36.47
N ARG A 7 -0.75 22.28 35.19
CA ARG A 7 -0.67 20.86 34.77
C ARG A 7 0.60 20.24 35.35
N LYS A 8 0.47 19.14 36.10
CA LYS A 8 1.59 18.39 36.67
C LYS A 8 1.61 16.97 36.12
N LEU A 9 2.77 16.49 35.71
CA LEU A 9 3.04 15.11 35.35
C LEU A 9 3.65 14.40 36.53
N THR A 10 3.14 13.20 36.89
CA THR A 10 3.66 12.39 38.01
C THR A 10 4.27 11.10 37.43
N ILE A 11 5.54 10.85 37.76
CA ILE A 11 6.28 9.63 37.37
C ILE A 11 6.91 9.04 38.65
N GLY A 12 6.45 7.87 39.04
CA GLY A 12 6.80 7.29 40.32
C GLY A 12 6.39 8.24 41.46
N ASN A 13 7.32 8.60 42.33
CA ASN A 13 7.11 9.49 43.47
C ASN A 13 7.38 10.98 43.16
N LYS A 14 7.74 11.32 41.91
CA LYS A 14 8.06 12.68 41.51
C LYS A 14 6.93 13.30 40.69
N SER A 15 6.52 14.53 41.10
CA SER A 15 5.52 15.31 40.35
C SER A 15 6.13 16.66 39.92
N PHE A 16 6.01 17.01 38.68
CA PHE A 16 6.60 18.24 38.10
C PHE A 16 5.72 18.87 37.04
N SER A 17 5.88 20.18 36.82
CA SER A 17 5.22 20.93 35.76
C SER A 17 6.10 20.99 34.50
N LEU A 18 5.50 21.41 33.36
CA LEU A 18 6.25 21.69 32.13
C LEU A 18 7.38 22.73 32.38
N ASN A 19 7.08 23.78 33.13
CA ASN A 19 8.10 24.81 33.44
C ASN A 19 9.26 24.24 34.24
N ALA A 20 8.99 23.31 35.18
CA ALA A 20 10.07 22.65 35.93
C ALA A 20 10.92 21.75 35.02
N LEU A 21 10.31 21.05 34.05
CA LEU A 21 11.02 20.25 33.05
C LEU A 21 11.92 21.12 32.16
N ILE A 22 11.41 22.26 31.68
CA ILE A 22 12.18 23.21 30.85
C ILE A 22 13.36 23.81 31.66
N ALA A 23 13.12 24.15 32.92
CA ALA A 23 14.15 24.74 33.78
C ALA A 23 15.26 23.75 34.19
N ASN A 24 14.95 22.45 34.30
CA ASN A 24 15.93 21.44 34.71
C ASN A 24 15.67 20.10 33.99
N PRO A 25 15.97 20.03 32.69
CA PRO A 25 15.68 18.84 31.87
C PRO A 25 16.46 17.60 32.33
N ASP A 26 17.67 17.75 32.80
CA ASP A 26 18.53 16.62 33.21
C ASP A 26 17.96 15.87 34.44
N ALA A 27 17.19 16.55 35.26
CA ALA A 27 16.52 15.92 36.42
C ALA A 27 15.29 15.09 36.05
N TYR A 28 14.64 15.38 34.89
CA TYR A 28 13.33 14.82 34.54
C TYR A 28 13.35 13.97 33.26
N LEU A 29 14.21 14.25 32.27
CA LEU A 29 14.29 13.46 31.03
C LEU A 29 14.59 11.97 31.30
N PRO A 30 15.52 11.58 32.19
CA PRO A 30 15.78 10.18 32.49
C PRO A 30 14.54 9.45 33.06
N LEU A 31 13.65 10.17 33.73
CA LEU A 31 12.38 9.60 34.25
C LEU A 31 11.36 9.36 33.16
N MET A 32 11.40 10.16 32.09
CA MET A 32 10.46 10.12 30.99
C MET A 32 10.88 9.10 29.90
N GLN A 33 12.17 8.89 29.71
CA GLN A 33 12.74 8.03 28.67
C GLN A 33 12.18 6.60 28.67
N PRO A 34 12.03 5.88 29.81
CA PRO A 34 11.48 4.53 29.82
C PRO A 34 9.99 4.45 29.49
N LEU A 35 9.28 5.60 29.45
CA LEU A 35 7.82 5.68 29.26
C LEU A 35 7.40 5.95 27.81
N VAL A 36 8.36 6.18 26.92
CA VAL A 36 8.15 6.46 25.51
C VAL A 36 9.09 5.62 24.64
N SER A 37 8.73 5.41 23.38
CA SER A 37 9.65 4.73 22.45
C SER A 37 10.87 5.59 22.14
N ALA A 38 11.99 4.97 21.75
CA ALA A 38 13.22 5.68 21.40
C ALA A 38 12.98 6.76 20.34
N SER A 39 12.21 6.43 19.28
CA SER A 39 11.86 7.36 18.21
C SER A 39 11.04 8.57 18.65
N VAL A 40 10.25 8.44 19.74
CA VAL A 40 9.49 9.54 20.33
C VAL A 40 10.36 10.36 21.27
N PHE A 41 11.33 9.73 21.92
CA PHE A 41 12.24 10.40 22.83
C PHE A 41 13.33 11.21 22.10
N GLU A 42 13.64 10.85 20.86
CA GLU A 42 14.60 11.62 20.04
C GLU A 42 14.07 13.02 19.72
N ARG A 43 14.96 14.01 19.82
CA ARG A 43 14.66 15.38 19.40
C ARG A 43 14.77 15.50 17.90
N LYS A 44 13.76 16.03 17.24
CA LYS A 44 13.76 16.28 15.80
C LYS A 44 14.70 17.44 15.46
N ALA A 45 15.39 17.37 14.31
CA ALA A 45 16.35 18.40 13.89
C ALA A 45 15.73 19.82 13.78
N SER A 46 14.43 19.91 13.45
CA SER A 46 13.70 21.18 13.33
C SER A 46 13.06 21.67 14.62
N GLU A 47 13.24 20.94 15.73
CA GLU A 47 12.53 21.18 17.00
C GLU A 47 13.43 21.97 17.97
N THR A 48 12.92 23.07 18.53
CA THR A 48 13.62 23.76 19.64
C THR A 48 13.56 22.91 20.91
N SER A 49 14.45 23.20 21.88
CA SER A 49 14.43 22.47 23.18
C SER A 49 13.07 22.58 23.87
N ASP A 50 12.47 23.75 23.87
CA ASP A 50 11.16 23.98 24.52
C ASP A 50 10.03 23.26 23.79
N GLN A 51 10.05 23.19 22.48
CA GLN A 51 9.09 22.42 21.66
C GLN A 51 9.23 20.92 21.97
N TYR A 52 10.47 20.42 22.06
CA TYR A 52 10.76 19.03 22.41
C TYR A 52 10.21 18.68 23.80
N PHE A 53 10.53 19.48 24.83
CA PHE A 53 10.04 19.25 26.19
C PHE A 53 8.51 19.36 26.29
N THR A 54 7.93 20.32 25.60
CA THR A 54 6.47 20.50 25.52
C THR A 54 5.79 19.28 24.90
N ARG A 55 6.36 18.74 23.84
CA ARG A 55 5.84 17.54 23.16
C ARG A 55 5.88 16.32 24.07
N LEU A 56 7.03 16.04 24.70
CA LEU A 56 7.17 14.91 25.63
C LEU A 56 6.23 15.03 26.83
N PHE A 57 6.18 16.21 27.43
CA PHE A 57 5.32 16.47 28.58
C PHE A 57 3.85 16.26 28.25
N ASN A 58 3.36 16.85 27.17
CA ASN A 58 1.95 16.74 26.76
C ASN A 58 1.58 15.30 26.39
N LEU A 59 2.48 14.55 25.76
CA LEU A 59 2.25 13.13 25.44
C LEU A 59 2.04 12.30 26.72
N LEU A 60 2.93 12.42 27.71
CA LEU A 60 2.85 11.67 28.95
C LEU A 60 1.71 12.16 29.85
N TYR A 61 1.47 13.46 29.92
CA TYR A 61 0.35 14.04 30.62
C TYR A 61 -1.00 13.58 30.08
N SER A 62 -1.13 13.48 28.75
CA SER A 62 -2.33 12.94 28.12
C SER A 62 -2.53 11.45 28.41
N LYS A 63 -1.44 10.66 28.45
CA LYS A 63 -1.48 9.25 28.85
C LYS A 63 -1.90 9.08 30.31
N GLN A 64 -1.40 9.92 31.20
CA GLN A 64 -1.74 9.89 32.62
C GLN A 64 -3.21 10.25 32.87
N ASN A 65 -3.71 11.33 32.25
CA ASN A 65 -5.10 11.78 32.42
C ASN A 65 -6.12 10.85 31.76
N ARG A 66 -5.75 10.13 30.70
CA ARG A 66 -6.59 9.07 30.16
C ARG A 66 -6.77 7.91 31.15
N ARG A 67 -5.82 7.68 32.07
CA ARG A 67 -5.92 6.68 33.13
C ARG A 67 -6.74 7.17 34.31
N SER A 68 -6.68 8.47 34.66
CA SER A 68 -7.41 9.04 35.82
C SER A 68 -8.90 9.34 35.52
N ASN A 69 -9.27 9.60 34.25
CA ASN A 69 -10.68 9.78 33.87
C ASN A 69 -11.50 8.46 33.81
N ILE A 70 -10.92 7.33 34.21
CA ILE A 70 -11.64 6.05 34.32
C ILE A 70 -12.42 5.98 35.68
N GLY A 71 -12.23 6.95 36.57
CA GLY A 71 -12.80 6.95 37.91
C GLY A 71 -14.16 7.67 38.14
N ASN A 72 -14.63 8.47 37.19
CA ASN A 72 -15.90 9.20 37.33
C ASN A 72 -16.91 8.77 36.26
N THR A 73 -17.63 7.72 36.55
CA THR A 73 -18.79 7.26 35.74
C THR A 73 -20.07 7.89 36.30
N ALA A 74 -20.59 8.89 35.59
CA ALA A 74 -22.03 9.12 35.56
C ALA A 74 -22.70 7.85 34.98
N THR A 75 -23.72 7.35 35.68
CA THR A 75 -24.52 6.19 35.33
C THR A 75 -25.09 6.29 33.93
N ARG A 76 -24.44 5.63 32.98
CA ARG A 76 -25.00 5.35 31.68
C ARG A 76 -25.75 4.02 31.76
N ALA A 77 -26.99 4.01 31.21
CA ALA A 77 -27.81 2.80 31.09
C ALA A 77 -26.99 1.61 30.55
N PRO A 78 -27.26 0.38 31.03
CA PRO A 78 -26.49 -0.78 30.62
C PRO A 78 -26.63 -1.00 29.11
N ARG A 79 -25.56 -0.77 28.36
CA ARG A 79 -25.45 -1.25 27.00
C ARG A 79 -25.33 -2.76 27.07
N THR A 80 -26.32 -3.46 26.55
CA THR A 80 -26.27 -4.90 26.35
C THR A 80 -24.98 -5.25 25.62
N SER A 81 -24.04 -5.83 26.33
CA SER A 81 -22.84 -6.40 25.72
C SER A 81 -23.27 -7.66 24.97
N ILE A 82 -23.21 -7.63 23.66
CA ILE A 82 -23.31 -8.84 22.86
C ILE A 82 -22.03 -9.63 23.15
N PRO A 83 -22.11 -10.83 23.75
CA PRO A 83 -20.93 -11.64 23.98
C PRO A 83 -20.33 -12.01 22.63
N LEU A 84 -18.99 -11.98 22.52
CA LEU A 84 -18.30 -12.60 21.38
C LEU A 84 -18.71 -14.07 21.38
N ASP A 85 -19.46 -14.48 20.36
CA ASP A 85 -19.86 -15.87 20.27
C ASP A 85 -18.62 -16.76 20.02
N GLU A 86 -18.73 -18.05 20.35
CA GLU A 86 -17.64 -19.01 20.19
C GLU A 86 -17.19 -19.10 18.72
N ASN A 87 -18.08 -18.83 17.77
CA ASN A 87 -17.78 -18.81 16.34
C ASN A 87 -16.87 -17.64 15.96
N CYS A 88 -17.04 -16.45 16.54
CA CYS A 88 -16.14 -15.31 16.28
C CYS A 88 -14.73 -15.60 16.81
N THR A 89 -14.62 -16.27 17.95
CA THR A 89 -13.32 -16.68 18.51
C THR A 89 -12.65 -17.74 17.63
N ALA A 90 -13.39 -18.71 17.15
CA ALA A 90 -12.90 -19.76 16.24
C ALA A 90 -12.45 -19.18 14.89
N ILE A 91 -13.17 -18.22 14.34
CA ILE A 91 -12.84 -17.52 13.09
C ILE A 91 -11.55 -16.71 13.25
N LEU A 92 -11.41 -15.96 14.34
CA LEU A 92 -10.20 -15.18 14.61
C LEU A 92 -8.98 -16.10 14.78
N SER A 93 -9.15 -17.23 15.46
CA SER A 93 -8.12 -18.27 15.60
C SER A 93 -7.74 -18.90 14.25
N ALA A 94 -8.73 -19.21 13.41
CA ALA A 94 -8.51 -19.74 12.06
C ALA A 94 -7.76 -18.75 11.12
N LEU A 95 -7.88 -17.46 11.39
CA LEU A 95 -7.14 -16.41 10.70
C LEU A 95 -5.73 -16.18 11.26
N GLY A 96 -5.32 -16.95 12.29
CA GLY A 96 -4.05 -16.76 12.97
C GLY A 96 -3.98 -15.46 13.77
N ILE A 97 -5.12 -14.92 14.18
CA ILE A 97 -5.23 -13.72 15.00
C ILE A 97 -5.31 -14.14 16.47
N ASP A 98 -4.20 -13.98 17.18
CA ASP A 98 -4.18 -14.24 18.63
C ASP A 98 -4.89 -13.13 19.40
N VAL A 99 -6.02 -13.46 20.00
CA VAL A 99 -6.75 -12.56 20.89
C VAL A 99 -6.00 -12.45 22.22
N VAL A 100 -5.20 -11.38 22.36
CA VAL A 100 -4.35 -11.17 23.55
C VAL A 100 -5.19 -10.75 24.77
N LYS A 101 -6.33 -10.08 24.56
CA LYS A 101 -7.18 -9.61 25.66
C LYS A 101 -8.61 -9.37 25.24
N LYS A 102 -9.55 -10.03 25.92
CA LYS A 102 -10.98 -9.65 25.89
C LYS A 102 -11.18 -8.48 26.86
N CYS A 103 -11.80 -7.41 26.40
CA CYS A 103 -12.19 -6.28 27.26
C CYS A 103 -13.71 -6.29 27.46
N PRO A 104 -14.23 -7.03 28.44
CA PRO A 104 -15.69 -7.25 28.59
C PRO A 104 -16.46 -5.94 28.81
N LYS A 105 -15.84 -4.93 29.42
CA LYS A 105 -16.48 -3.62 29.68
C LYS A 105 -16.55 -2.68 28.48
N ARG A 106 -15.91 -2.99 27.34
CA ARG A 106 -15.81 -2.09 26.19
C ARG A 106 -16.19 -2.73 24.86
N SER A 107 -16.73 -3.94 24.88
CA SER A 107 -17.12 -4.65 23.66
C SER A 107 -16.03 -4.56 22.58
N SER A 108 -14.78 -4.86 22.97
CA SER A 108 -13.64 -4.79 22.06
C SER A 108 -12.60 -5.85 22.41
N ILE A 109 -11.88 -6.29 21.39
CA ILE A 109 -10.72 -7.18 21.55
C ILE A 109 -9.44 -6.42 21.22
N ILE A 110 -8.34 -6.88 21.81
CA ILE A 110 -6.99 -6.49 21.41
C ILE A 110 -6.32 -7.72 20.85
N PHE A 111 -5.82 -7.62 19.64
CA PHE A 111 -5.08 -8.68 18.99
C PHE A 111 -3.70 -8.18 18.53
N LYS A 112 -2.79 -9.10 18.29
CA LYS A 112 -1.46 -8.80 17.76
C LYS A 112 -1.34 -9.31 16.33
N SER A 113 -0.76 -8.48 15.48
CA SER A 113 -0.36 -8.86 14.13
C SER A 113 0.97 -8.19 13.82
N SER A 114 1.93 -8.96 13.30
CA SER A 114 3.26 -8.46 12.90
C SER A 114 3.96 -7.60 13.96
N GLY A 115 3.85 -7.99 15.24
CA GLY A 115 4.47 -7.28 16.37
C GLY A 115 3.67 -6.09 16.91
N ASN A 116 2.64 -5.62 16.22
CA ASN A 116 1.79 -4.50 16.61
C ASN A 116 0.52 -4.97 17.33
N SER A 117 -0.01 -4.13 18.21
CA SER A 117 -1.28 -4.38 18.91
C SER A 117 -2.39 -3.54 18.31
N TYR A 118 -3.46 -4.18 17.90
CA TYR A 118 -4.65 -3.57 17.30
C TYR A 118 -5.86 -3.76 18.22
N LYS A 119 -6.82 -2.87 18.10
CA LYS A 119 -8.07 -2.91 18.86
C LYS A 119 -9.24 -2.81 17.89
N MET A 120 -10.14 -3.79 17.93
CA MET A 120 -11.39 -3.80 17.17
C MET A 120 -12.59 -3.71 18.12
N ASN A 121 -13.63 -2.98 17.71
CA ASN A 121 -14.92 -2.96 18.38
C ASN A 121 -15.80 -4.13 17.89
N ASN A 122 -16.96 -4.34 18.53
CA ASN A 122 -17.84 -5.46 18.18
C ASN A 122 -18.42 -5.37 16.76
N GLU A 123 -18.69 -4.17 16.26
CA GLU A 123 -19.22 -4.00 14.90
C GLU A 123 -18.18 -4.38 13.85
N GLU A 124 -16.93 -3.97 14.06
CA GLU A 124 -15.81 -4.34 13.21
C GLU A 124 -15.55 -5.85 13.25
N ILE A 125 -15.67 -6.48 14.43
CA ILE A 125 -15.51 -7.93 14.61
C ILE A 125 -16.64 -8.69 13.90
N ILE A 126 -17.89 -8.21 14.02
CA ILE A 126 -19.05 -8.84 13.34
C ILE A 126 -18.89 -8.73 11.83
N LYS A 127 -18.54 -7.56 11.29
CA LYS A 127 -18.28 -7.39 9.86
C LYS A 127 -17.14 -8.29 9.38
N LEU A 128 -16.05 -8.40 10.15
CA LEU A 128 -14.97 -9.32 9.84
C LEU A 128 -15.45 -10.78 9.86
N ALA A 129 -16.23 -11.16 10.88
CA ALA A 129 -16.77 -12.51 10.99
C ALA A 129 -17.75 -12.86 9.86
N GLU A 130 -18.58 -11.91 9.44
CA GLU A 130 -19.50 -12.07 8.30
C GLU A 130 -18.74 -12.19 6.98
N ALA A 131 -17.75 -11.34 6.75
CA ALA A 131 -16.88 -11.42 5.58
C ALA A 131 -16.15 -12.77 5.52
N VAL A 132 -15.59 -13.23 6.64
CA VAL A 132 -14.89 -14.53 6.73
C VAL A 132 -15.87 -15.70 6.57
N LYS A 133 -17.09 -15.64 7.14
CA LYS A 133 -18.13 -16.66 6.90
C LYS A 133 -18.52 -16.74 5.43
N HIS A 134 -18.59 -15.60 4.77
CA HIS A 134 -18.84 -15.55 3.33
C HIS A 134 -17.69 -16.22 2.57
N ASP A 135 -16.45 -15.90 2.93
CA ASP A 135 -15.22 -16.43 2.30
C ASP A 135 -15.03 -17.94 2.59
N MET A 136 -15.35 -18.42 3.80
CA MET A 136 -15.26 -19.84 4.15
C MET A 136 -16.32 -20.71 3.45
N LYS A 137 -17.43 -20.14 2.99
CA LYS A 137 -18.41 -20.88 2.16
C LYS A 137 -17.89 -21.15 0.75
N PHE A 138 -16.87 -20.45 0.33
CA PHE A 138 -16.30 -20.57 -0.99
C PHE A 138 -15.04 -21.40 -0.94
N LYS A 139 -15.08 -22.62 -1.45
CA LYS A 139 -13.86 -23.38 -1.80
C LYS A 139 -13.20 -22.63 -2.95
N VAL A 140 -12.14 -21.89 -2.65
CA VAL A 140 -11.27 -21.33 -3.67
C VAL A 140 -10.69 -22.48 -4.47
N SER A 141 -11.05 -22.58 -5.74
CA SER A 141 -10.64 -23.71 -6.59
C SER A 141 -9.14 -23.73 -6.83
N ARG A 142 -8.51 -22.57 -6.86
CA ARG A 142 -7.06 -22.38 -6.94
C ARG A 142 -6.66 -21.01 -6.45
N LYS A 143 -5.72 -20.96 -5.51
CA LYS A 143 -5.09 -19.71 -5.07
C LYS A 143 -3.74 -19.57 -5.76
N LEU A 144 -3.49 -18.38 -6.36
CA LEU A 144 -2.18 -18.07 -6.93
C LEU A 144 -1.13 -17.95 -5.82
N LEU A 145 -0.10 -18.78 -5.86
CA LEU A 145 1.09 -18.62 -5.02
C LEU A 145 1.96 -17.50 -5.61
N ASN A 146 2.80 -16.90 -4.76
CA ASN A 146 3.72 -15.87 -5.24
C ASN A 146 4.67 -16.39 -6.34
N SER A 147 5.04 -17.68 -6.29
CA SER A 147 5.85 -18.36 -7.29
C SER A 147 5.15 -18.54 -8.64
N ASP A 148 3.83 -18.51 -8.66
CA ASP A 148 3.03 -18.66 -9.90
C ASP A 148 2.81 -17.32 -10.61
N VAL A 149 3.17 -16.20 -9.96
CA VAL A 149 2.98 -14.85 -10.50
C VAL A 149 4.31 -14.25 -10.87
N SER A 150 4.50 -14.02 -12.16
CA SER A 150 5.57 -13.19 -12.67
C SER A 150 5.06 -11.79 -12.96
N PHE A 151 5.93 -10.78 -12.74
CA PHE A 151 5.60 -9.39 -13.03
C PHE A 151 6.77 -8.65 -13.65
N GLY A 152 6.47 -7.54 -14.30
CA GLY A 152 7.43 -6.56 -14.78
C GLY A 152 6.92 -5.16 -14.45
N VAL A 153 7.81 -4.18 -14.42
CA VAL A 153 7.46 -2.79 -14.19
C VAL A 153 8.01 -1.93 -15.32
N GLU A 154 7.23 -0.94 -15.74
CA GLU A 154 7.68 0.17 -16.59
C GLU A 154 7.66 1.42 -15.71
N LEU A 155 8.82 2.04 -15.51
CA LEU A 155 9.01 3.24 -14.68
C LEU A 155 9.22 4.44 -15.59
N GLU A 156 8.24 5.34 -15.66
CA GLU A 156 8.37 6.59 -16.39
C GLU A 156 8.88 7.70 -15.47
N PHE A 157 9.93 8.40 -15.90
CA PHE A 157 10.55 9.48 -15.11
C PHE A 157 11.33 10.45 -16.00
N ILE A 158 11.80 11.55 -15.41
CA ILE A 158 12.57 12.62 -16.05
C ILE A 158 13.87 12.79 -15.29
N GLY A 159 14.95 13.19 -15.97
CA GLY A 159 16.12 13.72 -15.29
C GLY A 159 17.27 12.73 -15.11
N ILE A 160 17.76 12.13 -16.21
CA ILE A 160 19.09 11.52 -16.23
C ILE A 160 20.06 12.48 -16.93
N ASP A 161 20.87 13.20 -16.15
CA ASP A 161 21.81 14.18 -16.70
C ASP A 161 23.04 13.55 -17.39
N GLN A 162 23.40 12.33 -16.97
CA GLN A 162 24.59 11.63 -17.45
C GLN A 162 24.30 10.16 -17.76
N ILE A 163 23.77 9.92 -18.95
CA ILE A 163 23.29 8.58 -19.36
C ILE A 163 24.38 7.49 -19.31
N ASN A 164 25.63 7.82 -19.60
CA ASN A 164 26.75 6.86 -19.51
C ASN A 164 27.05 6.49 -18.05
N ALA A 165 27.10 7.48 -17.16
CA ALA A 165 27.27 7.23 -15.73
C ALA A 165 26.09 6.43 -15.15
N PHE A 166 24.88 6.67 -15.62
CA PHE A 166 23.72 5.86 -15.29
C PHE A 166 23.88 4.42 -15.74
N ALA A 167 24.32 4.20 -16.99
CA ALA A 167 24.57 2.86 -17.53
C ALA A 167 25.63 2.11 -16.72
N ASP A 168 26.73 2.78 -16.36
CA ASP A 168 27.80 2.20 -15.53
C ASP A 168 27.28 1.81 -14.14
N ALA A 169 26.47 2.67 -13.53
CA ALA A 169 25.86 2.41 -12.23
C ALA A 169 24.87 1.26 -12.27
N MET A 170 24.02 1.20 -13.31
CA MET A 170 23.10 0.08 -13.57
C MET A 170 23.86 -1.22 -13.74
N ASN A 171 24.88 -1.26 -14.61
CA ASN A 171 25.70 -2.44 -14.84
C ASN A 171 26.40 -2.92 -13.56
N LYS A 172 26.82 -2.01 -12.71
CA LYS A 172 27.39 -2.33 -11.39
C LYS A 172 26.34 -2.91 -10.42
N ALA A 173 25.13 -2.37 -10.47
CA ALA A 173 24.05 -2.74 -9.53
C ALA A 173 23.41 -4.09 -9.88
N VAL A 174 23.15 -4.33 -11.19
CA VAL A 174 22.36 -5.50 -11.65
C VAL A 174 23.19 -6.50 -12.48
N GLY A 175 24.40 -6.14 -12.90
CA GLY A 175 25.28 -6.91 -13.79
C GLY A 175 25.27 -6.41 -15.24
N ALA A 176 26.44 -6.46 -15.90
CA ALA A 176 26.65 -5.87 -17.23
C ALA A 176 25.72 -6.44 -18.32
N ASP A 177 25.34 -7.72 -18.22
CA ASP A 177 24.46 -8.37 -19.19
C ASP A 177 22.96 -8.14 -18.88
N ARG A 178 22.64 -7.37 -17.85
CA ARG A 178 21.28 -7.21 -17.35
C ARG A 178 20.70 -5.81 -17.55
N PHE A 179 21.45 -4.91 -18.17
CA PHE A 179 20.99 -3.57 -18.51
C PHE A 179 21.39 -3.18 -19.93
N VAL A 180 20.48 -2.53 -20.65
CA VAL A 180 20.72 -2.01 -21.99
C VAL A 180 20.01 -0.66 -22.21
N ILE A 181 20.61 0.19 -23.04
CA ILE A 181 19.98 1.41 -23.55
C ILE A 181 19.39 1.11 -24.93
N CYS A 182 18.10 1.31 -25.10
CA CYS A 182 17.35 0.92 -26.29
C CYS A 182 16.97 2.09 -27.22
N GLY A 183 17.31 3.33 -26.86
CA GLY A 183 16.81 4.51 -27.57
C GLY A 183 15.27 4.62 -27.45
N CYS A 184 14.57 4.71 -28.60
CA CYS A 184 13.10 4.85 -28.60
C CYS A 184 12.34 3.52 -28.76
N TYR A 185 13.01 2.38 -28.78
CA TYR A 185 12.40 1.07 -29.03
C TYR A 185 12.89 0.03 -28.03
N HIS A 186 12.02 -0.37 -27.11
CA HIS A 186 12.28 -1.47 -26.20
C HIS A 186 12.23 -2.81 -26.95
N LYS A 187 13.19 -3.68 -26.67
CA LYS A 187 13.20 -5.05 -27.21
C LYS A 187 12.27 -5.98 -26.45
N ASN A 188 11.93 -5.61 -25.21
CA ASN A 188 11.05 -6.36 -24.31
C ASN A 188 11.45 -7.83 -24.19
N THR A 189 12.75 -8.08 -24.01
CA THR A 189 13.28 -9.45 -23.89
C THR A 189 12.82 -10.16 -22.64
N GLY A 190 12.38 -9.40 -21.63
CA GLY A 190 12.03 -9.89 -20.28
C GLY A 190 13.24 -10.36 -19.48
N LYS A 191 14.46 -10.18 -19.98
CA LYS A 191 15.71 -10.63 -19.33
C LYS A 191 16.55 -9.48 -18.78
N THR A 192 16.40 -8.29 -19.37
CA THR A 192 17.22 -7.12 -19.08
C THR A 192 16.37 -5.93 -18.67
N TRP A 193 16.94 -5.07 -17.88
CA TRP A 193 16.47 -3.71 -17.76
C TRP A 193 16.72 -2.96 -19.07
N GLU A 194 15.72 -2.27 -19.57
CA GLU A 194 15.80 -1.55 -20.84
C GLU A 194 15.43 -0.09 -20.62
N LEU A 195 16.38 0.84 -20.87
CA LEU A 195 16.13 2.28 -20.81
C LEU A 195 15.85 2.81 -22.21
N GLY A 196 14.67 3.38 -22.40
CA GLY A 196 14.26 4.07 -23.61
C GLY A 196 13.83 5.50 -23.38
N CYS A 197 13.78 6.29 -24.45
CA CYS A 197 13.17 7.61 -24.43
C CYS A 197 11.65 7.47 -24.60
N ASP A 198 10.87 8.18 -23.76
CA ASP A 198 9.43 8.26 -23.92
C ASP A 198 8.96 9.70 -24.11
N CYS A 199 8.48 9.99 -25.33
CA CYS A 199 7.98 11.32 -25.71
C CYS A 199 6.64 11.68 -25.04
N SER A 200 5.93 10.74 -24.41
CA SER A 200 4.72 11.02 -23.64
C SER A 200 5.05 11.64 -22.28
N VAL A 201 6.24 11.36 -21.76
CA VAL A 201 6.77 11.91 -20.52
C VAL A 201 7.34 13.31 -20.75
N GLN A 202 6.69 14.32 -20.20
CA GLN A 202 6.99 15.72 -20.48
C GLN A 202 7.49 16.45 -19.24
N PRO A 203 8.71 17.05 -19.29
CA PRO A 203 9.17 17.92 -18.22
C PRO A 203 8.29 19.17 -18.14
N ARG A 204 7.95 19.62 -16.92
CA ARG A 204 7.08 20.78 -16.68
C ARG A 204 7.67 21.73 -15.64
N GLY A 205 7.47 23.05 -15.86
CA GLY A 205 7.88 24.06 -14.89
C GLY A 205 9.36 24.03 -14.54
N SER A 206 9.69 23.90 -13.29
CA SER A 206 11.08 23.84 -12.76
C SER A 206 11.91 22.66 -13.25
N GLN A 207 11.25 21.64 -13.80
CA GLN A 207 11.94 20.46 -14.36
C GLN A 207 12.56 20.73 -15.72
N ARG A 208 12.29 21.90 -16.33
CA ARG A 208 12.82 22.31 -17.65
C ARG A 208 14.31 22.65 -17.67
N GLY A 209 14.98 22.60 -16.52
CA GLY A 209 16.42 22.91 -16.42
C GLY A 209 17.35 21.70 -16.46
N CYS A 210 16.83 20.49 -16.34
CA CYS A 210 17.58 19.25 -16.53
C CYS A 210 17.47 18.79 -17.98
N ASP A 211 18.24 17.82 -18.38
CA ASP A 211 18.14 17.23 -19.71
C ASP A 211 16.71 16.82 -19.97
N MET A 212 16.11 17.40 -21.02
CA MET A 212 14.67 17.50 -21.22
C MET A 212 14.03 16.22 -21.70
N THR A 213 14.71 15.08 -21.57
CA THR A 213 14.26 13.80 -22.06
C THR A 213 13.43 13.07 -21.01
N GLY A 214 12.21 12.67 -21.37
CA GLY A 214 11.44 11.68 -20.64
C GLY A 214 11.97 10.29 -20.92
N TYR A 215 12.04 9.47 -19.87
CA TYR A 215 12.56 8.11 -19.95
C TYR A 215 11.50 7.10 -19.49
N GLU A 216 11.54 5.93 -20.10
CA GLU A 216 10.89 4.72 -19.64
C GLU A 216 11.97 3.67 -19.34
N LEU A 217 11.97 3.13 -18.13
CA LEU A 217 12.83 2.04 -17.70
C LEU A 217 11.99 0.78 -17.49
N THR A 218 12.09 -0.17 -18.41
CA THR A 218 11.38 -1.44 -18.36
C THR A 218 12.20 -2.49 -17.65
N SER A 219 11.61 -3.18 -16.66
CA SER A 219 12.30 -4.21 -15.88
C SER A 219 12.40 -5.54 -16.62
N PRO A 220 13.33 -6.43 -16.20
CA PRO A 220 13.19 -7.85 -16.46
C PRO A 220 11.88 -8.42 -15.92
N ILE A 221 11.57 -9.66 -16.28
CA ILE A 221 10.51 -10.43 -15.63
C ILE A 221 10.99 -10.86 -14.27
N PHE A 222 10.25 -10.46 -13.25
CA PHE A 222 10.46 -10.78 -11.85
C PHE A 222 9.46 -11.82 -11.35
N ASN A 223 9.83 -12.53 -10.30
CA ASN A 223 8.93 -13.40 -9.56
C ASN A 223 8.59 -12.77 -8.21
N LEU A 224 7.31 -12.63 -7.89
CA LEU A 224 6.85 -11.98 -6.67
C LEU A 224 7.27 -12.72 -5.38
N GLY A 225 7.56 -14.02 -5.46
CA GLY A 225 8.10 -14.83 -4.36
C GLY A 225 9.62 -14.73 -4.19
N SER A 226 10.33 -14.15 -5.17
CA SER A 226 11.80 -14.09 -5.18
C SER A 226 12.32 -12.87 -4.43
N LYS A 227 12.93 -13.09 -3.27
CA LYS A 227 13.57 -12.00 -2.52
C LYS A 227 14.67 -11.30 -3.32
N LYS A 228 15.38 -12.04 -4.19
CA LYS A 228 16.42 -11.48 -5.06
C LYS A 228 15.83 -10.48 -6.04
N ASP A 229 14.74 -10.84 -6.71
CA ASP A 229 14.09 -10.00 -7.71
C ASP A 229 13.50 -8.74 -7.06
N LEU A 230 12.89 -8.89 -5.87
CA LEU A 230 12.38 -7.75 -5.12
C LEU A 230 13.47 -6.80 -4.66
N HIS A 231 14.60 -7.33 -4.22
CA HIS A 231 15.77 -6.53 -3.84
C HIS A 231 16.41 -5.83 -5.06
N GLU A 232 16.45 -6.48 -6.21
CA GLU A 232 16.92 -5.86 -7.46
C GLU A 232 16.05 -4.67 -7.85
N LEU A 233 14.70 -4.82 -7.81
CA LEU A 233 13.76 -3.73 -8.07
C LEU A 233 13.97 -2.56 -7.10
N GLU A 234 14.09 -2.84 -5.80
CA GLU A 234 14.36 -1.83 -4.78
C GLU A 234 15.66 -1.08 -5.04
N THR A 235 16.72 -1.81 -5.37
CA THR A 235 18.04 -1.26 -5.69
C THR A 235 17.99 -0.30 -6.87
N VAL A 236 17.29 -0.69 -7.95
CA VAL A 236 17.16 0.14 -9.14
C VAL A 236 16.29 1.37 -8.89
N CYS A 237 15.17 1.24 -8.19
CA CYS A 237 14.35 2.40 -7.81
C CYS A 237 15.17 3.42 -7.00
N ASN A 238 15.93 2.96 -6.02
CA ASN A 238 16.78 3.82 -5.20
C ASN A 238 17.90 4.45 -6.02
N LEU A 239 18.51 3.72 -6.94
CA LEU A 239 19.57 4.22 -7.82
C LEU A 239 19.06 5.38 -8.69
N VAL A 240 17.94 5.20 -9.37
CA VAL A 240 17.33 6.24 -10.22
C VAL A 240 17.00 7.49 -9.39
N LYS A 241 16.40 7.29 -8.22
CA LYS A 241 15.93 8.38 -7.36
C LYS A 241 17.08 9.16 -6.70
N THR A 242 18.08 8.47 -6.15
CA THR A 242 19.07 9.09 -5.27
C THR A 242 20.33 9.50 -5.99
N HIS A 243 20.78 8.73 -6.99
CA HIS A 243 22.05 8.99 -7.69
C HIS A 243 21.90 9.78 -8.97
N PHE A 244 20.73 9.71 -9.62
CA PHE A 244 20.51 10.36 -10.91
C PHE A 244 19.37 11.38 -10.89
N SER A 245 18.92 11.77 -9.71
CA SER A 245 17.88 12.79 -9.54
C SER A 245 16.63 12.56 -10.38
N GLY A 246 16.33 11.28 -10.66
CA GLY A 246 15.10 10.91 -11.36
C GLY A 246 13.88 11.43 -10.63
N VAL A 247 13.02 12.16 -11.32
CA VAL A 247 11.80 12.74 -10.78
C VAL A 247 10.60 12.31 -11.61
N THR A 248 9.44 12.28 -10.98
CA THR A 248 8.18 11.96 -11.64
C THR A 248 7.23 13.16 -11.58
N ASN A 249 6.33 13.25 -12.53
CA ASN A 249 5.27 14.26 -12.56
C ASN A 249 3.96 13.65 -13.10
N SER A 250 2.92 14.48 -13.26
CA SER A 250 1.59 14.02 -13.72
C SER A 250 1.56 13.45 -15.14
N THR A 251 2.66 13.57 -15.92
CA THR A 251 2.76 12.91 -17.24
C THR A 251 3.34 11.51 -17.15
N CYS A 252 4.00 11.18 -16.03
CA CYS A 252 4.59 9.87 -15.78
C CYS A 252 3.55 8.87 -15.26
N GLY A 253 3.69 7.62 -15.66
CA GLY A 253 2.99 6.47 -15.12
C GLY A 253 3.95 5.43 -14.57
N THR A 254 3.44 4.51 -13.78
CA THR A 254 4.10 3.25 -13.44
C THR A 254 3.19 2.13 -13.88
N HIS A 255 3.64 1.35 -14.87
CA HIS A 255 2.84 0.26 -15.40
C HIS A 255 3.31 -1.06 -14.82
N ILE A 256 2.37 -1.91 -14.45
CA ILE A 256 2.66 -3.24 -13.93
C ILE A 256 2.16 -4.28 -14.93
N HIS A 257 3.08 -5.04 -15.50
CA HIS A 257 2.78 -6.23 -16.25
C HIS A 257 2.70 -7.42 -15.30
N MET A 258 1.65 -8.20 -15.41
CA MET A 258 1.46 -9.38 -14.55
C MET A 258 1.11 -10.58 -15.42
N SER A 259 1.82 -11.68 -15.21
CA SER A 259 1.54 -12.95 -15.87
C SER A 259 1.36 -14.06 -14.87
N PHE A 260 0.34 -14.89 -15.06
CA PHE A 260 -0.01 -15.98 -14.19
C PHE A 260 -0.73 -17.10 -14.95
N PRO A 261 -0.66 -18.36 -14.45
CA PRO A 261 -1.29 -19.48 -15.10
C PRO A 261 -2.81 -19.43 -14.99
N VAL A 262 -3.48 -19.82 -16.06
CA VAL A 262 -4.93 -20.02 -16.13
C VAL A 262 -5.19 -21.33 -16.85
N GLU A 263 -6.38 -21.91 -16.70
CA GLU A 263 -6.74 -23.09 -17.49
C GLU A 263 -6.81 -22.74 -18.98
N LYS A 264 -7.46 -21.62 -19.30
CA LYS A 264 -7.56 -21.09 -20.66
C LYS A 264 -7.87 -19.60 -20.64
N ALA A 265 -7.06 -18.79 -21.30
CA ALA A 265 -7.33 -17.37 -21.51
C ALA A 265 -8.43 -17.18 -22.58
N SER A 266 -9.68 -17.54 -22.23
CA SER A 266 -10.86 -17.39 -23.08
C SER A 266 -11.29 -15.91 -23.16
N ASP A 267 -12.05 -15.54 -24.19
CA ASP A 267 -12.62 -14.20 -24.30
C ASP A 267 -13.52 -13.89 -23.10
N ALA A 268 -14.32 -14.84 -22.64
CA ALA A 268 -15.16 -14.70 -21.44
C ALA A 268 -14.35 -14.39 -20.18
N LEU A 269 -13.22 -15.05 -19.98
CA LEU A 269 -12.33 -14.77 -18.84
C LEU A 269 -11.69 -13.38 -18.96
N ILE A 270 -11.24 -13.00 -20.16
CA ILE A 270 -10.64 -11.67 -20.43
C ILE A 270 -11.68 -10.58 -20.16
N GLU A 271 -12.90 -10.72 -20.69
CA GLU A 271 -14.00 -9.78 -20.41
C GLU A 271 -14.34 -9.71 -18.94
N HIS A 272 -14.35 -10.83 -18.23
CA HIS A 272 -14.60 -10.87 -16.79
C HIS A 272 -13.57 -10.03 -16.01
N PHE A 273 -12.26 -10.11 -16.34
CA PHE A 273 -11.24 -9.27 -15.75
C PHE A 273 -11.49 -7.78 -16.02
N VAL A 274 -11.79 -7.40 -17.26
CA VAL A 274 -12.05 -5.99 -17.60
C VAL A 274 -13.29 -5.46 -16.89
N ARG A 275 -14.38 -6.22 -16.85
CA ARG A 275 -15.62 -5.85 -16.13
C ARG A 275 -15.41 -5.74 -14.62
N SER A 276 -14.67 -6.68 -14.02
CA SER A 276 -14.34 -6.67 -12.58
C SER A 276 -13.47 -5.46 -12.23
N TYR A 277 -12.49 -5.13 -13.08
CA TYR A 277 -11.67 -3.93 -12.88
C TYR A 277 -12.52 -2.66 -12.97
N SER A 278 -13.33 -2.53 -14.02
CA SER A 278 -14.23 -1.39 -14.23
C SER A 278 -15.18 -1.16 -13.04
N LYS A 279 -15.77 -2.23 -12.49
CA LYS A 279 -16.63 -2.13 -11.32
C LYS A 279 -15.86 -1.72 -10.04
N SER A 280 -14.60 -2.10 -9.93
CA SER A 280 -13.76 -1.82 -8.78
C SER A 280 -13.01 -0.48 -8.88
N GLU A 281 -13.06 0.23 -10.01
CA GLU A 281 -12.31 1.48 -10.19
C GLU A 281 -12.64 2.50 -9.11
N ALA A 282 -13.90 2.91 -8.99
CA ALA A 282 -14.31 3.95 -8.03
C ALA A 282 -14.24 3.48 -6.58
N SER A 283 -14.52 2.20 -6.32
CA SER A 283 -14.61 1.64 -4.97
C SER A 283 -13.24 1.27 -4.37
N LEU A 284 -12.26 0.98 -5.20
CA LEU A 284 -10.93 0.54 -4.80
C LEU A 284 -9.82 1.40 -5.41
N PHE A 285 -9.59 1.28 -6.72
CA PHE A 285 -8.37 1.77 -7.34
C PHE A 285 -8.27 3.30 -7.36
N ASP A 286 -9.37 4.00 -7.67
CA ASP A 286 -9.40 5.47 -7.70
C ASP A 286 -9.17 6.08 -6.31
N LYS A 287 -9.46 5.35 -5.22
CA LYS A 287 -9.15 5.79 -3.85
C LYS A 287 -7.66 5.77 -3.51
N LEU A 288 -6.86 5.03 -4.26
CA LEU A 288 -5.44 4.77 -3.99
C LEU A 288 -4.48 5.50 -4.94
N VAL A 289 -5.00 6.25 -5.89
CA VAL A 289 -4.21 7.03 -6.85
C VAL A 289 -4.58 8.52 -6.78
N PRO A 290 -3.68 9.44 -7.19
CA PRO A 290 -3.97 10.86 -7.19
C PRO A 290 -5.08 11.23 -8.19
N PRO A 291 -5.75 12.38 -8.01
CA PRO A 291 -6.94 12.77 -8.78
C PRO A 291 -6.76 12.76 -10.30
N GLU A 292 -5.57 13.05 -10.80
CA GLU A 292 -5.24 13.06 -12.23
C GLU A 292 -5.19 11.66 -12.86
N ARG A 293 -5.13 10.61 -12.04
CA ARG A 293 -5.13 9.20 -12.48
C ARG A 293 -6.50 8.54 -12.32
N ARG A 294 -7.49 9.26 -11.82
CA ARG A 294 -8.85 8.76 -11.59
C ARG A 294 -9.72 8.95 -12.80
N GLU A 295 -10.79 8.14 -12.90
CA GLU A 295 -11.77 8.23 -13.98
C GLU A 295 -11.09 8.18 -15.37
N ASN A 296 -11.44 9.12 -16.27
CA ASN A 296 -10.85 9.29 -17.60
C ASN A 296 -9.88 10.48 -17.70
N LYS A 297 -9.36 10.97 -16.56
CA LYS A 297 -8.52 12.18 -16.54
C LYS A 297 -7.15 11.94 -17.17
N ALA A 298 -6.58 10.75 -17.00
CA ALA A 298 -5.30 10.39 -17.61
C ALA A 298 -5.48 9.92 -19.06
N ARG A 299 -4.80 10.57 -19.99
CA ARG A 299 -4.85 10.22 -21.42
C ARG A 299 -4.44 8.78 -21.72
N TYR A 300 -3.45 8.26 -20.98
CA TYR A 300 -2.84 6.95 -21.18
C TYR A 300 -3.24 5.93 -20.10
N ALA A 301 -4.29 6.23 -19.31
CA ALA A 301 -4.89 5.33 -18.33
C ALA A 301 -6.40 5.61 -18.24
N ARG A 302 -7.13 5.35 -19.32
CA ARG A 302 -8.57 5.55 -19.42
C ARG A 302 -9.33 4.49 -18.62
N ALA A 303 -10.55 4.80 -18.23
CA ALA A 303 -11.42 3.85 -17.54
C ALA A 303 -11.53 2.53 -18.30
N ALA A 304 -11.54 1.43 -17.57
CA ALA A 304 -11.67 0.09 -18.14
C ALA A 304 -13.07 -0.10 -18.76
N SER A 305 -13.13 -0.59 -19.98
CA SER A 305 -14.40 -0.85 -20.69
C SER A 305 -14.24 -2.04 -21.63
N ILE A 306 -15.25 -2.92 -21.65
CA ILE A 306 -15.29 -4.04 -22.60
C ILE A 306 -15.38 -3.56 -24.05
N ASN A 307 -15.98 -2.38 -24.28
CA ASN A 307 -16.08 -1.80 -25.61
C ASN A 307 -14.74 -1.26 -26.12
N ASP A 308 -13.75 -1.15 -25.23
CA ASP A 308 -12.46 -0.53 -25.49
C ASP A 308 -11.27 -1.48 -25.25
N MET A 309 -11.53 -2.81 -25.20
CA MET A 309 -10.49 -3.83 -24.90
C MET A 309 -9.32 -3.85 -25.92
N GLN A 310 -9.52 -3.29 -27.10
CA GLN A 310 -8.46 -3.13 -28.12
C GLN A 310 -7.62 -1.86 -27.90
N ASN A 311 -8.00 -1.02 -26.93
CA ASN A 311 -7.28 0.20 -26.61
C ASN A 311 -6.24 -0.07 -25.51
N ARG A 312 -4.96 -0.03 -25.90
CA ARG A 312 -3.84 -0.23 -24.96
C ARG A 312 -3.75 0.83 -23.86
N TYR A 313 -4.47 1.93 -23.97
CA TYR A 313 -4.44 3.04 -23.01
C TYR A 313 -5.53 2.95 -21.94
N CYS A 314 -6.17 1.80 -21.76
CA CYS A 314 -7.03 1.55 -20.63
C CYS A 314 -6.23 1.24 -19.36
N LYS A 315 -6.80 1.52 -18.18
CA LYS A 315 -6.20 1.24 -16.86
C LYS A 315 -5.84 -0.23 -16.70
N ILE A 316 -6.64 -1.14 -17.26
CA ILE A 316 -6.29 -2.54 -17.50
C ILE A 316 -6.18 -2.76 -19.02
N ASN A 317 -4.99 -3.07 -19.48
CA ASN A 317 -4.71 -3.36 -20.88
C ASN A 317 -4.60 -4.87 -21.09
N VAL A 318 -5.45 -5.40 -21.93
CA VAL A 318 -5.54 -6.83 -22.28
C VAL A 318 -5.09 -7.13 -23.71
N THR A 319 -4.56 -6.14 -24.44
CA THR A 319 -4.19 -6.29 -25.87
C THR A 319 -3.06 -7.29 -26.10
N LYS A 320 -2.25 -7.56 -25.05
CA LYS A 320 -1.15 -8.53 -25.09
C LYS A 320 -1.55 -9.94 -24.66
N VAL A 321 -2.80 -10.15 -24.25
CA VAL A 321 -3.28 -11.48 -23.88
C VAL A 321 -3.30 -12.38 -25.11
N LYS A 322 -2.55 -13.47 -25.05
CA LYS A 322 -2.60 -14.52 -26.06
C LYS A 322 -3.83 -15.40 -25.79
N ARG A 323 -4.86 -15.24 -26.61
CA ARG A 323 -6.11 -15.99 -26.50
C ARG A 323 -5.88 -17.48 -26.56
N ASN A 324 -6.66 -18.21 -25.79
CA ASN A 324 -6.60 -19.67 -25.67
C ASN A 324 -5.27 -20.24 -25.14
N SER A 325 -4.38 -19.40 -24.58
CA SER A 325 -3.20 -19.88 -23.87
C SER A 325 -3.53 -20.31 -22.45
N ASP A 326 -2.63 -21.02 -21.82
CA ASP A 326 -2.65 -21.39 -20.41
C ASP A 326 -2.04 -20.33 -19.49
N ASN A 327 -1.80 -19.14 -20.03
CA ASN A 327 -1.24 -18.01 -19.31
C ASN A 327 -2.01 -16.73 -19.59
N MET A 328 -2.36 -16.00 -18.56
CA MET A 328 -2.95 -14.65 -18.63
C MET A 328 -1.83 -13.62 -18.49
N HIS A 329 -1.84 -12.62 -19.39
CA HIS A 329 -0.93 -11.47 -19.32
C HIS A 329 -1.75 -10.18 -19.28
N LEU A 330 -1.68 -9.44 -18.19
CA LEU A 330 -2.39 -8.18 -17.98
C LEU A 330 -1.39 -7.05 -17.72
N GLU A 331 -1.67 -5.87 -18.24
CA GLU A 331 -0.93 -4.65 -17.93
C GLU A 331 -1.85 -3.70 -17.16
N PHE A 332 -1.42 -3.26 -15.99
CA PHE A 332 -2.13 -2.29 -15.12
C PHE A 332 -1.43 -0.93 -15.21
N ARG A 333 -2.13 0.07 -15.75
CA ARG A 333 -1.58 1.37 -16.12
C ARG A 333 -2.04 2.52 -15.21
N GLN A 334 -2.81 2.25 -14.16
CA GLN A 334 -3.46 3.30 -13.38
C GLN A 334 -2.55 3.99 -12.38
N LEU A 335 -1.48 3.33 -11.90
CA LEU A 335 -0.58 3.91 -10.92
C LEU A 335 0.09 5.16 -11.50
N ASP A 336 0.21 6.22 -10.71
CA ASP A 336 0.99 7.40 -11.05
C ASP A 336 2.49 7.08 -11.13
N GLY A 337 3.24 7.92 -11.83
CA GLY A 337 4.69 7.78 -11.90
C GLY A 337 5.31 7.84 -10.52
N THR A 338 6.06 6.81 -10.15
CA THR A 338 6.71 6.72 -8.84
C THR A 338 8.01 5.91 -8.92
N LEU A 339 8.99 6.33 -8.12
CA LEU A 339 10.25 5.60 -7.87
C LEU A 339 10.31 5.06 -6.42
N GLU A 340 9.20 5.15 -5.69
CA GLU A 340 9.08 4.61 -4.34
C GLU A 340 8.81 3.11 -4.40
N TYR A 341 9.83 2.30 -4.07
CA TYR A 341 9.73 0.84 -4.09
C TYR A 341 8.51 0.31 -3.32
N ASP A 342 8.29 0.82 -2.08
CA ASP A 342 7.17 0.35 -1.25
C ASP A 342 5.81 0.61 -1.89
N LYS A 343 5.67 1.72 -2.63
CA LYS A 343 4.46 2.04 -3.36
C LYS A 343 4.26 1.09 -4.55
N ILE A 344 5.33 0.84 -5.31
CA ILE A 344 5.32 -0.06 -6.47
C ILE A 344 4.95 -1.48 -6.03
N ILE A 345 5.65 -2.03 -5.04
CA ILE A 345 5.40 -3.42 -4.60
C ILE A 345 4.04 -3.59 -3.93
N SER A 346 3.54 -2.56 -3.25
CA SER A 346 2.18 -2.57 -2.70
C SER A 346 1.14 -2.61 -3.81
N TRP A 347 1.36 -1.88 -4.90
CA TRP A 347 0.49 -1.92 -6.07
C TRP A 347 0.55 -3.27 -6.78
N VAL A 348 1.73 -3.88 -6.95
CA VAL A 348 1.90 -5.24 -7.49
C VAL A 348 1.10 -6.27 -6.66
N LYS A 349 1.21 -6.21 -5.34
CA LYS A 349 0.47 -7.10 -4.44
C LYS A 349 -1.04 -6.90 -4.52
N LEU A 350 -1.50 -5.65 -4.66
CA LEU A 350 -2.90 -5.33 -4.85
C LEU A 350 -3.43 -5.89 -6.18
N GLN A 351 -2.67 -5.74 -7.27
CA GLN A 351 -3.07 -6.29 -8.57
C GLN A 351 -3.08 -7.83 -8.56
N LYS A 352 -2.12 -8.46 -7.89
CA LYS A 352 -2.15 -9.92 -7.66
C LYS A 352 -3.43 -10.35 -6.96
N LEU A 353 -3.79 -9.66 -5.88
CA LEU A 353 -5.02 -9.95 -5.14
C LEU A 353 -6.26 -9.78 -6.01
N PHE A 354 -6.32 -8.69 -6.77
CA PHE A 354 -7.40 -8.48 -7.74
C PHE A 354 -7.49 -9.64 -8.74
N CYS A 355 -6.36 -10.11 -9.27
CA CYS A 355 -6.33 -11.26 -10.17
C CYS A 355 -6.83 -12.55 -9.50
N GLU A 356 -6.41 -12.82 -8.25
CA GLU A 356 -6.88 -13.98 -7.48
C GLU A 356 -8.41 -13.93 -7.29
N MET A 357 -8.93 -12.79 -6.87
CA MET A 357 -10.36 -12.62 -6.62
C MET A 357 -11.19 -12.72 -7.91
N SER A 358 -10.69 -12.16 -9.00
CA SER A 358 -11.36 -12.23 -10.31
C SER A 358 -11.39 -13.65 -10.86
N LEU A 359 -10.27 -14.40 -10.76
CA LEU A 359 -10.24 -15.82 -11.12
C LEU A 359 -11.20 -16.65 -10.28
N ASP A 360 -11.16 -16.45 -8.95
CA ASP A 360 -12.04 -17.16 -8.04
C ASP A 360 -13.51 -16.90 -8.34
N SER A 361 -13.85 -15.64 -8.64
CA SER A 361 -15.21 -15.28 -9.04
C SER A 361 -15.61 -15.97 -10.34
N PHE A 362 -14.78 -15.94 -11.36
CA PHE A 362 -15.03 -16.56 -12.64
C PHE A 362 -15.29 -18.08 -12.53
N HIS A 363 -14.51 -18.77 -11.69
CA HIS A 363 -14.61 -20.24 -11.53
C HIS A 363 -15.76 -20.68 -10.62
N ARG A 364 -16.26 -19.82 -9.73
CA ARG A 364 -17.39 -20.17 -8.83
C ARG A 364 -18.72 -20.28 -9.53
N GLU A 365 -18.90 -19.63 -10.64
CA GLU A 365 -20.20 -19.28 -11.19
C GLU A 365 -20.54 -19.99 -12.49
N ALA A 366 -20.36 -21.31 -12.56
CA ALA A 366 -21.00 -22.11 -13.62
C ALA A 366 -22.55 -21.93 -13.64
N THR A 367 -23.14 -21.33 -12.61
CA THR A 367 -24.58 -21.02 -12.50
C THR A 367 -24.94 -19.52 -12.52
N ASP A 368 -23.95 -18.61 -12.34
CA ASP A 368 -24.14 -17.14 -12.29
C ASP A 368 -22.94 -16.40 -12.95
N ALA A 369 -22.31 -17.05 -13.93
CA ALA A 369 -21.01 -16.73 -14.55
C ALA A 369 -20.89 -15.32 -15.16
N ASP A 370 -21.99 -14.59 -15.28
CA ASP A 370 -22.00 -13.26 -15.91
C ASP A 370 -21.82 -12.10 -14.92
N LYS A 371 -21.57 -12.35 -13.63
CA LYS A 371 -21.44 -11.28 -12.64
C LYS A 371 -19.99 -10.99 -12.28
N PRO A 372 -19.37 -10.01 -12.96
CA PRO A 372 -18.05 -9.54 -12.57
C PRO A 372 -18.09 -8.99 -11.15
N ILE A 373 -17.04 -9.25 -10.37
CA ILE A 373 -16.96 -8.78 -8.98
C ILE A 373 -16.72 -7.28 -8.92
N GLN A 374 -17.21 -6.67 -7.84
CA GLN A 374 -16.82 -5.35 -7.39
C GLN A 374 -16.04 -5.52 -6.09
N ILE A 375 -14.85 -4.97 -6.03
CA ILE A 375 -13.97 -5.03 -4.86
C ILE A 375 -13.97 -3.65 -4.21
N GLU A 376 -14.27 -3.62 -2.92
CA GLU A 376 -14.22 -2.42 -2.11
C GLU A 376 -12.85 -2.33 -1.40
N LEU A 377 -12.39 -1.11 -1.15
CA LEU A 377 -11.13 -0.90 -0.41
C LEU A 377 -11.17 -1.56 0.97
N ASP A 378 -12.32 -1.48 1.65
CA ASP A 378 -12.50 -2.07 2.97
C ASP A 378 -12.42 -3.61 2.93
N ASP A 379 -12.89 -4.25 1.86
CA ASP A 379 -12.77 -5.70 1.66
C ASP A 379 -11.31 -6.13 1.53
N VAL A 380 -10.49 -5.36 0.81
CA VAL A 380 -9.05 -5.62 0.65
C VAL A 380 -8.33 -5.52 1.99
N ILE A 381 -8.69 -4.55 2.82
CA ILE A 381 -8.09 -4.35 4.14
C ILE A 381 -8.49 -5.47 5.11
N VAL A 382 -9.73 -5.93 5.05
CA VAL A 382 -10.33 -6.83 6.05
C VAL A 382 -10.16 -8.31 5.69
N THR A 383 -10.39 -8.69 4.44
CA THR A 383 -10.53 -10.11 4.04
C THR A 383 -9.23 -10.76 3.61
N HIS A 384 -8.30 -9.97 3.15
CA HIS A 384 -7.07 -10.53 2.60
C HIS A 384 -5.89 -10.12 3.46
N LYS A 385 -5.14 -11.09 3.93
CA LYS A 385 -3.84 -11.01 4.63
C LYS A 385 -2.78 -10.07 4.01
N LEU A 386 -3.18 -9.15 3.14
CA LEU A 386 -2.48 -7.92 2.87
C LEU A 386 -2.63 -7.13 4.16
N GLY A 387 -1.66 -7.23 5.06
CA GLY A 387 -1.64 -6.37 6.23
C GLY A 387 -1.81 -4.92 5.77
N ILE A 388 -2.42 -4.08 6.60
CA ILE A 388 -2.52 -2.63 6.37
C ILE A 388 -1.15 -2.09 5.91
N GLU A 389 -0.06 -2.64 6.42
CA GLU A 389 1.33 -2.37 6.03
C GLU A 389 1.61 -2.55 4.53
N SER A 390 0.92 -3.48 3.85
CA SER A 390 1.14 -3.73 2.41
C SER A 390 0.45 -2.70 1.51
N ILE A 391 -0.57 -1.99 1.99
CA ILE A 391 -1.29 -0.96 1.24
C ILE A 391 -1.14 0.43 1.87
N GLU A 392 -0.55 0.53 3.07
CA GLU A 392 -0.29 1.80 3.76
C GLU A 392 0.46 2.82 2.89
N PRO A 393 1.49 2.43 2.10
CA PRO A 393 2.16 3.36 1.18
C PRO A 393 1.21 3.96 0.14
N LEU A 394 0.22 3.20 -0.33
CA LEU A 394 -0.80 3.69 -1.27
C LEU A 394 -1.81 4.61 -0.56
N MET A 395 -2.23 4.24 0.65
CA MET A 395 -3.19 5.02 1.45
C MET A 395 -2.62 6.35 1.94
N LYS A 396 -1.34 6.42 2.29
CA LYS A 396 -0.69 7.68 2.71
C LYS A 396 -0.74 8.74 1.63
N MET A 397 -0.57 8.35 0.38
CA MET A 397 -0.61 9.28 -0.76
C MET A 397 -2.04 9.79 -1.04
N SER A 398 -3.07 8.97 -0.85
CA SER A 398 -4.45 9.39 -1.05
C SER A 398 -4.92 10.44 -0.03
N ARG A 399 -4.32 10.46 1.17
CA ARG A 399 -4.62 11.43 2.25
C ARG A 399 -3.86 12.75 2.14
N LEU A 400 -2.73 12.78 1.42
CA LEU A 400 -1.94 14.00 1.21
C LEU A 400 -2.51 14.90 0.11
N VAL A 401 -3.47 14.41 -0.67
CA VAL A 401 -4.08 15.08 -1.82
C VAL A 401 -5.58 15.39 -1.58
N ALA A 402 -6.13 15.00 -0.45
CA ALA A 402 -7.48 15.36 -0.01
C ALA A 402 -7.43 16.54 0.96
#